data_e8790e63fd7f420e415c4cf82703ac4f
#
_entry.id   e8790e63fd7f420e415c4cf82703ac4f
#
_cell.length_a   1.000
_cell.length_b   1.000
_cell.length_c   1.000
_cell.angle_alpha   90.00
_cell.angle_beta   90.00
_cell.angle_gamma   90.00
#
_symmetry.space_group_name_H-M   'P 1'
#
loop_
_entity.id
_entity.type
_entity.pdbx_description
1 polymer ?
#
loop_
_entity_poly.entity_id
_entity_poly.type
_entity_poly.pdbx_seq_one_letter_code
_entity_poly.pdbx_strand_id
1 'polypeptide(L)'
;MSELFGVLDARIVAQAQLVESLKKYKRGLSNSLFDRLSAESESQLCIFGDMMTILQNNTFSRDNLSVGGNGVRNIHYGDVLIKYGAVLDLHSENVPVINAEQDISKFSALSYLRNGDVVFADTAEDYTVGKSTEIIGAENIAALSGLHTIPCRPQGSFAPMYLGYYFNSDYFKKQLYPMIQGTKVSSISKSEIIKTKIIVPCLQEQARISSIMSALDDRIDAAKHTTKDLIDLRSGLLQQLFI
;
A
#
# COMPACT_ATOMS: atom_id res chain seq x y z
N MET A 1 40.55 -15.26 0.14
CA MET A 1 39.29 -15.34 -0.63
C MET A 1 38.12 -15.89 0.20
N SER A 2 38.26 -17.04 0.85
CA SER A 2 37.22 -17.58 1.75
C SER A 2 36.79 -16.57 2.84
N GLU A 3 37.72 -15.84 3.41
CA GLU A 3 37.47 -14.83 4.44
C GLU A 3 36.65 -13.65 3.91
N LEU A 4 36.92 -13.17 2.68
CA LEU A 4 36.16 -12.09 2.05
C LEU A 4 34.68 -12.47 1.88
N PHE A 5 34.40 -13.66 1.35
CA PHE A 5 33.02 -14.14 1.20
C PHE A 5 32.34 -14.34 2.56
N GLY A 6 33.07 -14.82 3.56
CA GLY A 6 32.55 -14.92 4.92
C GLY A 6 32.10 -13.57 5.49
N VAL A 7 32.89 -12.52 5.26
CA VAL A 7 32.53 -11.14 5.68
C VAL A 7 31.32 -10.62 4.92
N LEU A 8 31.24 -10.85 3.58
CA LEU A 8 30.09 -10.45 2.77
C LEU A 8 28.81 -11.16 3.20
N ASP A 9 28.87 -12.46 3.42
CA ASP A 9 27.72 -13.25 3.89
C ASP A 9 27.25 -12.76 5.25
N ALA A 10 28.15 -12.48 6.19
CA ALA A 10 27.80 -11.93 7.49
C ALA A 10 27.13 -10.55 7.37
N ARG A 11 27.60 -9.68 6.46
CA ARG A 11 26.98 -8.37 6.20
C ARG A 11 25.59 -8.49 5.58
N ILE A 12 25.40 -9.40 4.63
CA ILE A 12 24.09 -9.65 4.00
C ILE A 12 23.09 -10.09 5.07
N VAL A 13 23.49 -11.05 5.92
CA VAL A 13 22.63 -11.51 7.03
C VAL A 13 22.29 -10.38 8.01
N ALA A 14 23.28 -9.60 8.43
CA ALA A 14 23.06 -8.48 9.36
C ALA A 14 22.12 -7.41 8.75
N GLN A 15 22.28 -7.12 7.45
CA GLN A 15 21.44 -6.15 6.75
C GLN A 15 19.99 -6.68 6.59
N ALA A 16 19.81 -7.96 6.28
CA ALA A 16 18.49 -8.59 6.25
C ALA A 16 17.79 -8.55 7.63
N GLN A 17 18.53 -8.80 8.70
CA GLN A 17 18.02 -8.68 10.07
C GLN A 17 17.64 -7.24 10.42
N LEU A 18 18.39 -6.25 9.94
CA LEU A 18 18.03 -4.82 10.10
C LEU A 18 16.69 -4.51 9.43
N VAL A 19 16.47 -4.99 8.21
CA VAL A 19 15.19 -4.82 7.48
C VAL A 19 14.02 -5.38 8.31
N GLU A 20 14.15 -6.60 8.83
CA GLU A 20 13.09 -7.21 9.64
C GLU A 20 12.87 -6.48 10.97
N SER A 21 13.93 -6.00 11.59
CA SER A 21 13.84 -5.21 12.82
C SER A 21 13.13 -3.87 12.59
N LEU A 22 13.43 -3.18 11.49
CA LEU A 22 12.78 -1.93 11.12
C LEU A 22 11.29 -2.14 10.80
N LYS A 23 10.92 -3.19 10.08
CA LYS A 23 9.50 -3.55 9.83
C LYS A 23 8.76 -3.81 11.14
N LYS A 24 9.36 -4.58 12.05
CA LYS A 24 8.78 -4.85 13.37
C LYS A 24 8.61 -3.58 14.19
N TYR A 25 9.62 -2.71 14.18
CA TYR A 25 9.57 -1.40 14.85
C TYR A 25 8.45 -0.53 14.27
N LYS A 26 8.37 -0.41 12.94
CA LYS A 26 7.30 0.35 12.26
C LYS A 26 5.92 -0.15 12.66
N ARG A 27 5.71 -1.47 12.66
CA ARG A 27 4.43 -2.07 13.07
C ARG A 27 4.10 -1.76 14.53
N GLY A 28 5.06 -1.92 15.43
CA GLY A 28 4.87 -1.61 16.87
C GLY A 28 4.57 -0.14 17.12
N LEU A 29 5.27 0.76 16.42
CA LEU A 29 5.03 2.20 16.52
C LEU A 29 3.65 2.58 15.96
N SER A 30 3.26 2.03 14.79
CA SER A 30 1.93 2.23 14.23
C SER A 30 0.84 1.85 15.22
N ASN A 31 0.93 0.67 15.83
CA ASN A 31 -0.03 0.21 16.81
C ASN A 31 -0.10 1.14 18.01
N SER A 32 1.04 1.51 18.58
CA SER A 32 1.11 2.44 19.72
C SER A 32 0.50 3.80 19.40
N LEU A 33 0.73 4.33 18.20
CA LEU A 33 0.16 5.63 17.77
C LEU A 33 -1.36 5.56 17.67
N PHE A 34 -1.91 4.56 16.98
CA PHE A 34 -3.35 4.47 16.78
C PHE A 34 -4.11 4.01 18.02
N ASP A 35 -3.53 3.15 18.86
CA ASP A 35 -4.10 2.80 20.17
C ASP A 35 -4.19 4.05 21.07
N ARG A 36 -3.14 4.89 21.10
CA ARG A 36 -3.13 6.16 21.83
C ARG A 36 -4.22 7.10 21.32
N LEU A 37 -4.27 7.34 20.00
CA LEU A 37 -5.26 8.23 19.38
C LEU A 37 -6.69 7.78 19.64
N SER A 38 -6.92 6.48 19.70
CA SER A 38 -8.26 5.95 20.00
C SER A 38 -8.73 6.24 21.43
N ALA A 39 -7.80 6.50 22.35
CA ALA A 39 -8.08 6.82 23.75
C ALA A 39 -8.11 8.34 24.01
N GLU A 40 -7.62 9.18 23.08
CA GLU A 40 -7.58 10.62 23.22
C GLU A 40 -8.94 11.25 22.89
N SER A 41 -9.43 12.13 23.76
CA SER A 41 -10.72 12.84 23.58
C SER A 41 -10.72 13.83 22.39
N GLU A 42 -9.56 14.25 21.92
CA GLU A 42 -9.40 15.18 20.80
C GLU A 42 -9.51 14.48 19.42
N SER A 43 -9.43 13.16 19.40
CA SER A 43 -9.59 12.37 18.18
C SER A 43 -11.05 11.99 17.98
N GLN A 44 -11.60 12.27 16.78
CA GLN A 44 -12.95 11.84 16.45
C GLN A 44 -12.92 10.42 15.87
N LEU A 45 -13.84 9.58 16.33
CA LEU A 45 -14.08 8.27 15.77
C LEU A 45 -15.31 8.32 14.87
N CYS A 46 -15.08 8.37 13.54
CA CYS A 46 -16.13 8.55 12.54
C CYS A 46 -16.46 7.23 11.84
N ILE A 47 -17.70 7.06 11.39
CA ILE A 47 -18.09 5.90 10.57
C ILE A 47 -17.45 6.06 9.18
N PHE A 48 -16.86 4.99 8.64
CA PHE A 48 -16.22 5.01 7.33
C PHE A 48 -17.18 5.49 6.23
N GLY A 49 -18.42 4.99 6.21
CA GLY A 49 -19.42 5.36 5.21
C GLY A 49 -19.79 6.84 5.19
N ASP A 50 -19.61 7.54 6.33
CA ASP A 50 -19.87 8.99 6.44
C ASP A 50 -18.68 9.82 5.96
N MET A 51 -17.48 9.24 5.97
CA MET A 51 -16.22 9.91 5.67
C MET A 51 -15.64 9.58 4.29
N MET A 52 -16.13 8.49 3.65
CA MET A 52 -15.56 7.97 2.41
C MET A 52 -16.66 7.67 1.39
N THR A 53 -16.49 8.14 0.16
CA THR A 53 -17.33 7.77 -0.98
C THR A 53 -16.70 6.61 -1.72
N ILE A 54 -17.44 5.51 -1.94
CA ILE A 54 -16.98 4.41 -2.77
C ILE A 54 -17.10 4.79 -4.24
N LEU A 55 -16.02 4.62 -4.99
CA LEU A 55 -15.97 4.89 -6.43
C LEU A 55 -16.25 3.60 -7.23
N GLN A 56 -16.41 3.77 -8.54
CA GLN A 56 -16.49 2.66 -9.47
C GLN A 56 -15.10 2.10 -9.75
N ASN A 57 -14.94 0.77 -9.68
CA ASN A 57 -13.77 0.05 -10.15
C ASN A 57 -14.04 -0.61 -11.52
N ASN A 58 -12.99 -0.97 -12.25
CA ASN A 58 -13.09 -1.76 -13.47
C ASN A 58 -12.92 -3.27 -13.18
N THR A 59 -13.18 -4.08 -14.20
CA THR A 59 -13.09 -5.54 -14.15
C THR A 59 -12.05 -6.11 -15.11
N PHE A 60 -11.08 -5.29 -15.55
CA PHE A 60 -10.05 -5.73 -16.44
C PHE A 60 -9.10 -6.72 -15.74
N SER A 61 -8.92 -7.89 -16.36
CA SER A 61 -7.98 -8.91 -15.91
C SER A 61 -6.53 -8.48 -16.17
N ARG A 62 -5.58 -9.25 -15.65
CA ARG A 62 -4.15 -8.98 -15.87
C ARG A 62 -3.76 -8.97 -17.36
N ASP A 63 -4.41 -9.78 -18.19
CA ASP A 63 -4.14 -9.86 -19.63
C ASP A 63 -4.57 -8.60 -20.39
N ASN A 64 -5.44 -7.78 -19.79
CA ASN A 64 -5.86 -6.49 -20.34
C ASN A 64 -4.93 -5.33 -19.95
N LEU A 65 -3.81 -5.64 -19.28
CA LEU A 65 -2.86 -4.66 -18.75
C LEU A 65 -1.47 -4.89 -19.32
N SER A 66 -0.75 -3.81 -19.56
CA SER A 66 0.66 -3.82 -19.97
C SER A 66 1.53 -3.03 -19.00
N VAL A 67 2.81 -3.36 -18.93
CA VAL A 67 3.80 -2.62 -18.14
C VAL A 67 4.45 -1.58 -19.03
N GLY A 68 4.47 -0.34 -18.58
CA GLY A 68 5.01 0.80 -19.35
C GLY A 68 4.04 1.33 -20.40
N GLY A 69 4.42 2.42 -21.04
CA GLY A 69 3.60 3.10 -22.04
C GLY A 69 2.76 4.26 -21.50
N ASN A 70 2.13 4.97 -22.45
CA ASN A 70 1.22 6.07 -22.14
C ASN A 70 -0.22 5.54 -22.15
N GLY A 71 -1.00 5.93 -21.16
CA GLY A 71 -2.41 5.54 -21.06
C GLY A 71 -2.95 5.64 -19.65
N VAL A 72 -4.15 5.11 -19.45
CA VAL A 72 -4.79 5.10 -18.14
C VAL A 72 -4.17 4.01 -17.27
N ARG A 73 -3.60 4.38 -16.15
CA ARG A 73 -3.03 3.44 -15.19
C ARG A 73 -4.12 2.62 -14.50
N ASN A 74 -3.79 1.39 -14.11
CA ASN A 74 -4.73 0.49 -13.47
C ASN A 74 -4.21 -0.05 -12.15
N ILE A 75 -4.94 0.18 -11.08
CA ILE A 75 -4.57 -0.31 -9.74
C ILE A 75 -5.25 -1.66 -9.51
N HIS A 76 -4.55 -2.73 -9.86
CA HIS A 76 -5.06 -4.10 -9.75
C HIS A 76 -4.84 -4.66 -8.33
N TYR A 77 -5.82 -5.44 -7.81
CA TYR A 77 -5.76 -5.98 -6.43
C TYR A 77 -4.46 -6.74 -6.13
N GLY A 78 -3.97 -7.55 -7.07
CA GLY A 78 -2.74 -8.31 -6.88
C GLY A 78 -1.49 -7.42 -6.70
N ASP A 79 -1.48 -6.24 -7.34
CA ASP A 79 -0.39 -5.27 -7.14
C ASP A 79 -0.53 -4.56 -5.78
N VAL A 80 -1.76 -4.25 -5.34
CA VAL A 80 -2.02 -3.74 -3.99
C VAL A 80 -1.53 -4.72 -2.94
N LEU A 81 -1.80 -6.03 -3.11
CA LEU A 81 -1.38 -7.05 -2.15
C LEU A 81 0.13 -7.23 -2.09
N ILE A 82 0.84 -7.22 -3.23
CA ILE A 82 2.22 -7.69 -3.33
C ILE A 82 3.23 -6.54 -3.51
N LYS A 83 2.92 -5.56 -4.36
CA LYS A 83 3.90 -4.55 -4.82
C LYS A 83 3.78 -3.23 -4.07
N TYR A 84 2.55 -2.72 -3.91
CA TYR A 84 2.36 -1.37 -3.37
C TYR A 84 2.43 -1.36 -1.85
N GLY A 85 2.99 -0.28 -1.31
CA GLY A 85 3.00 0.03 0.11
C GLY A 85 1.68 0.62 0.60
N ALA A 86 1.72 1.25 1.75
CA ALA A 86 0.59 2.04 2.27
C ALA A 86 0.26 3.24 1.38
N VAL A 87 1.24 3.70 0.60
CA VAL A 87 1.14 4.84 -0.32
C VAL A 87 1.65 4.40 -1.68
N LEU A 88 0.98 4.81 -2.76
CA LEU A 88 1.37 4.60 -4.14
C LEU A 88 1.52 5.95 -4.86
N ASP A 89 2.73 6.26 -5.28
CA ASP A 89 2.98 7.36 -6.20
C ASP A 89 2.71 6.88 -7.65
N LEU A 90 1.75 7.55 -8.31
CA LEU A 90 1.41 7.25 -9.70
C LEU A 90 2.51 7.60 -10.71
N HIS A 91 3.53 8.35 -10.33
CA HIS A 91 4.72 8.55 -11.18
C HIS A 91 5.60 7.31 -11.28
N SER A 92 5.37 6.28 -10.43
CA SER A 92 6.09 5.01 -10.51
C SER A 92 5.86 4.34 -11.86
N GLU A 93 6.94 3.99 -12.57
CA GLU A 93 6.89 3.29 -13.87
C GLU A 93 6.30 1.86 -13.77
N ASN A 94 6.20 1.32 -12.56
CA ASN A 94 5.71 -0.03 -12.30
C ASN A 94 4.18 -0.14 -12.21
N VAL A 95 3.44 0.97 -12.38
CA VAL A 95 1.96 0.92 -12.39
C VAL A 95 1.50 0.49 -13.79
N PRO A 96 0.80 -0.65 -13.93
CA PRO A 96 0.32 -1.12 -15.23
C PRO A 96 -0.65 -0.14 -15.89
N VAL A 97 -0.68 -0.18 -17.22
CA VAL A 97 -1.55 0.64 -18.07
C VAL A 97 -2.61 -0.27 -18.69
N ILE A 98 -3.83 0.24 -18.82
CA ILE A 98 -4.92 -0.45 -19.51
C ILE A 98 -4.60 -0.50 -21.01
N ASN A 99 -4.69 -1.69 -21.63
CA ASN A 99 -4.44 -1.86 -23.06
C ASN A 99 -5.42 -1.04 -23.89
N ALA A 100 -4.95 -0.48 -25.01
CA ALA A 100 -5.70 0.47 -25.83
C ALA A 100 -7.00 -0.09 -26.43
N GLU A 101 -7.11 -1.41 -26.54
CA GLU A 101 -8.30 -2.10 -27.07
C GLU A 101 -9.46 -2.13 -26.07
N GLN A 102 -9.18 -1.77 -24.80
CA GLN A 102 -10.20 -1.83 -23.75
C GLN A 102 -11.09 -0.59 -23.78
N ASP A 103 -12.41 -0.80 -23.71
CA ASP A 103 -13.38 0.30 -23.64
C ASP A 103 -13.41 0.90 -22.22
N ILE A 104 -12.86 2.10 -22.09
CA ILE A 104 -12.88 2.91 -20.87
C ILE A 104 -13.91 4.04 -20.90
N SER A 105 -14.69 4.19 -21.98
CA SER A 105 -15.66 5.28 -22.14
C SER A 105 -16.81 5.24 -21.12
N LYS A 106 -17.07 4.07 -20.55
CA LYS A 106 -18.08 3.84 -19.50
C LYS A 106 -17.70 4.42 -18.12
N PHE A 107 -16.44 4.83 -17.93
CA PHE A 107 -15.99 5.41 -16.67
C PHE A 107 -16.14 6.92 -16.70
N SER A 108 -16.95 7.45 -15.79
CA SER A 108 -17.12 8.89 -15.61
C SER A 108 -15.85 9.54 -15.03
N ALA A 109 -15.74 10.86 -15.12
CA ALA A 109 -14.66 11.61 -14.50
C ALA A 109 -14.54 11.38 -12.97
N LEU A 110 -15.63 10.96 -12.33
CA LEU A 110 -15.64 10.65 -10.88
C LEU A 110 -14.96 9.33 -10.57
N SER A 111 -14.85 8.39 -11.52
CA SER A 111 -14.23 7.09 -11.35
C SER A 111 -12.69 7.17 -11.37
N TYR A 112 -12.13 8.24 -11.95
CA TYR A 112 -10.69 8.43 -12.00
C TYR A 112 -10.14 8.79 -10.61
N LEU A 113 -9.05 8.12 -10.24
CA LEU A 113 -8.39 8.30 -8.95
C LEU A 113 -7.70 9.66 -8.86
N ARG A 114 -7.69 10.23 -7.66
CA ARG A 114 -7.08 11.51 -7.30
C ARG A 114 -6.17 11.33 -6.09
N ASN A 115 -5.34 12.31 -5.81
CA ASN A 115 -4.55 12.34 -4.57
C ASN A 115 -5.46 12.20 -3.34
N GLY A 116 -5.06 11.34 -2.41
CA GLY A 116 -5.82 11.02 -1.20
C GLY A 116 -6.88 9.92 -1.38
N ASP A 117 -7.20 9.49 -2.61
CA ASP A 117 -8.05 8.32 -2.81
C ASP A 117 -7.34 7.06 -2.29
N VAL A 118 -8.09 6.15 -1.70
CA VAL A 118 -7.55 4.89 -1.18
C VAL A 118 -8.16 3.72 -1.94
N VAL A 119 -7.33 2.77 -2.32
CA VAL A 119 -7.74 1.56 -3.03
C VAL A 119 -7.46 0.35 -2.13
N PHE A 120 -8.51 -0.37 -1.75
CA PHE A 120 -8.42 -1.63 -0.99
C PHE A 120 -8.46 -2.82 -1.94
N ALA A 121 -7.69 -3.88 -1.64
CA ALA A 121 -7.89 -5.20 -2.24
C ALA A 121 -9.04 -5.89 -1.51
N ASP A 122 -10.12 -6.22 -2.24
CA ASP A 122 -11.32 -6.85 -1.67
C ASP A 122 -11.20 -8.38 -1.56
N THR A 123 -10.18 -8.96 -2.16
CA THR A 123 -9.97 -10.41 -2.25
C THR A 123 -8.50 -10.74 -2.08
N ALA A 124 -8.19 -11.80 -1.32
CA ALA A 124 -6.86 -12.37 -1.16
C ALA A 124 -6.95 -13.87 -0.85
N GLU A 125 -5.85 -14.62 -1.08
CA GLU A 125 -5.77 -16.04 -0.71
C GLU A 125 -5.50 -16.25 0.79
N ASP A 126 -5.22 -15.17 1.52
CA ASP A 126 -4.88 -15.17 2.94
C ASP A 126 -5.50 -13.98 3.69
N TYR A 127 -5.06 -13.73 4.92
CA TYR A 127 -5.52 -12.62 5.76
C TYR A 127 -5.00 -11.24 5.33
N THR A 128 -4.35 -11.11 4.17
CA THR A 128 -3.96 -9.80 3.61
C THR A 128 -5.11 -9.06 2.92
N VAL A 129 -6.27 -9.68 2.79
CA VAL A 129 -7.50 -9.03 2.32
C VAL A 129 -7.76 -7.74 3.10
N GLY A 130 -8.18 -6.69 2.41
CA GLY A 130 -8.32 -5.34 2.99
C GLY A 130 -7.02 -4.56 3.08
N LYS A 131 -5.88 -5.08 2.56
CA LYS A 131 -4.69 -4.26 2.33
C LYS A 131 -5.04 -3.13 1.38
N SER A 132 -4.52 -1.94 1.64
CA SER A 132 -4.86 -0.75 0.90
C SER A 132 -3.64 0.07 0.51
N THR A 133 -3.83 0.98 -0.44
CA THR A 133 -2.83 1.97 -0.82
C THR A 133 -3.50 3.30 -1.05
N GLU A 134 -2.93 4.38 -0.50
CA GLU A 134 -3.35 5.76 -0.76
C GLU A 134 -2.63 6.29 -2.00
N ILE A 135 -3.36 6.95 -2.86
CA ILE A 135 -2.85 7.48 -4.13
C ILE A 135 -2.25 8.87 -3.93
N ILE A 136 -1.05 9.07 -4.43
CA ILE A 136 -0.38 10.36 -4.58
C ILE A 136 0.15 10.50 -6.02
N GLY A 137 0.57 11.70 -6.42
CA GLY A 137 1.11 11.95 -7.76
C GLY A 137 0.07 11.77 -8.89
N ALA A 138 -1.22 12.00 -8.60
CA ALA A 138 -2.29 11.88 -9.58
C ALA A 138 -2.46 13.11 -10.47
N GLU A 139 -1.64 14.14 -10.30
CA GLU A 139 -1.65 15.33 -11.15
C GLU A 139 -1.22 14.95 -12.57
N ASN A 140 -2.10 15.16 -13.52
CA ASN A 140 -1.89 14.84 -14.94
C ASN A 140 -1.69 13.36 -15.28
N ILE A 141 -1.97 12.45 -14.34
CA ILE A 141 -1.95 11.01 -14.58
C ILE A 141 -3.35 10.44 -14.39
N ALA A 142 -3.92 9.93 -15.48
CA ALA A 142 -5.20 9.23 -15.41
C ALA A 142 -5.01 7.82 -14.83
N ALA A 143 -5.77 7.48 -13.80
CA ALA A 143 -5.75 6.15 -13.18
C ALA A 143 -7.15 5.69 -12.80
N LEU A 144 -7.41 4.40 -12.94
CA LEU A 144 -8.64 3.72 -12.53
C LEU A 144 -8.32 2.59 -11.56
N SER A 145 -9.24 2.35 -10.65
CA SER A 145 -9.18 1.19 -9.76
C SER A 145 -9.60 -0.06 -10.52
N GLY A 146 -8.86 -1.14 -10.35
CA GLY A 146 -8.94 -2.37 -11.14
C GLY A 146 -9.85 -3.45 -10.56
N LEU A 147 -9.73 -4.64 -11.13
CA LEU A 147 -10.42 -5.84 -10.71
C LEU A 147 -10.13 -6.14 -9.23
N HIS A 148 -11.16 -6.60 -8.52
CA HIS A 148 -11.09 -6.97 -7.10
C HIS A 148 -10.54 -5.87 -6.20
N THR A 149 -11.00 -4.63 -6.42
CA THR A 149 -10.65 -3.49 -5.59
C THR A 149 -11.86 -2.70 -5.14
N ILE A 150 -11.75 -2.03 -4.00
CA ILE A 150 -12.71 -1.05 -3.48
C ILE A 150 -12.03 0.30 -3.42
N PRO A 151 -12.21 1.16 -4.45
CA PRO A 151 -11.70 2.53 -4.41
C PRO A 151 -12.60 3.42 -3.57
N CYS A 152 -11.98 4.23 -2.72
CA CYS A 152 -12.68 5.12 -1.81
C CYS A 152 -12.07 6.53 -1.86
N ARG A 153 -12.92 7.53 -1.93
CA ARG A 153 -12.54 8.96 -1.88
C ARG A 153 -12.93 9.57 -0.56
N PRO A 154 -11.99 10.22 0.16
CA PRO A 154 -12.31 10.90 1.41
C PRO A 154 -13.24 12.08 1.16
N GLN A 155 -14.21 12.25 2.07
CA GLN A 155 -15.04 13.43 2.18
C GLN A 155 -14.45 14.32 3.28
N GLY A 156 -13.96 15.49 2.90
CA GLY A 156 -13.26 16.39 3.81
C GLY A 156 -11.73 16.36 3.64
N SER A 157 -11.04 17.03 4.55
CA SER A 157 -9.60 17.23 4.48
C SER A 157 -8.86 16.20 5.34
N PHE A 158 -7.97 15.46 4.72
CA PHE A 158 -7.00 14.60 5.38
C PHE A 158 -5.57 15.00 5.00
N ALA A 159 -4.64 14.83 5.92
CA ALA A 159 -3.23 15.01 5.60
C ALA A 159 -2.79 13.89 4.62
N PRO A 160 -1.97 14.22 3.60
CA PRO A 160 -1.48 13.22 2.65
C PRO A 160 -0.84 12.02 3.35
N MET A 161 -1.07 10.82 2.82
CA MET A 161 -0.56 9.52 3.28
C MET A 161 -1.14 9.03 4.62
N TYR A 162 -1.93 9.84 5.34
CA TYR A 162 -2.49 9.44 6.64
C TYR A 162 -3.42 8.23 6.50
N LEU A 163 -4.36 8.28 5.57
CA LEU A 163 -5.34 7.21 5.37
C LEU A 163 -4.65 5.91 4.92
N GLY A 164 -3.63 6.00 4.07
CA GLY A 164 -2.85 4.85 3.66
C GLY A 164 -2.19 4.13 4.84
N TYR A 165 -1.59 4.86 5.75
CA TYR A 165 -1.00 4.28 6.97
C TYR A 165 -2.06 3.80 7.95
N TYR A 166 -3.14 4.56 8.15
CA TYR A 166 -4.22 4.18 9.04
C TYR A 166 -4.87 2.86 8.63
N PHE A 167 -5.29 2.73 7.37
CA PHE A 167 -5.99 1.54 6.89
C PHE A 167 -5.11 0.27 6.81
N ASN A 168 -3.79 0.43 6.78
CA ASN A 168 -2.85 -0.68 6.87
C ASN A 168 -2.40 -1.00 8.32
N SER A 169 -2.84 -0.23 9.31
CA SER A 169 -2.55 -0.49 10.73
C SER A 169 -3.27 -1.74 11.24
N ASP A 170 -2.69 -2.42 12.22
CA ASP A 170 -3.38 -3.51 12.91
C ASP A 170 -4.65 -3.01 13.63
N TYR A 171 -4.67 -1.74 14.06
CA TYR A 171 -5.85 -1.12 14.67
C TYR A 171 -7.07 -1.16 13.73
N PHE A 172 -6.89 -0.74 12.48
CA PHE A 172 -7.98 -0.80 11.51
C PHE A 172 -8.30 -2.23 11.07
N LYS A 173 -7.28 -3.05 10.83
CA LYS A 173 -7.44 -4.44 10.37
C LYS A 173 -8.20 -5.31 11.36
N LYS A 174 -8.06 -5.08 12.65
CA LYS A 174 -8.87 -5.77 13.69
C LYS A 174 -10.38 -5.60 13.46
N GLN A 175 -10.82 -4.49 12.87
CA GLN A 175 -12.22 -4.27 12.54
C GLN A 175 -12.67 -5.11 11.33
N LEU A 176 -11.75 -5.39 10.39
CA LEU A 176 -12.04 -6.15 9.18
C LEU A 176 -12.14 -7.67 9.46
N TYR A 177 -11.35 -8.21 10.37
CA TYR A 177 -11.27 -9.67 10.62
C TYR A 177 -12.62 -10.35 10.82
N PRO A 178 -13.59 -9.81 11.60
CA PRO A 178 -14.90 -10.42 11.76
C PRO A 178 -15.78 -10.37 10.50
N MET A 179 -15.41 -9.52 9.54
CA MET A 179 -16.17 -9.25 8.31
C MET A 179 -15.65 -10.05 7.10
N ILE A 180 -14.48 -10.70 7.26
CA ILE A 180 -13.87 -11.49 6.20
C ILE A 180 -14.67 -12.77 5.98
N GLN A 181 -15.00 -13.05 4.72
CA GLN A 181 -15.73 -14.23 4.30
C GLN A 181 -14.88 -15.10 3.38
N GLY A 182 -15.17 -16.40 3.34
CA GLY A 182 -14.49 -17.37 2.48
C GLY A 182 -13.49 -18.24 3.22
N THR A 183 -13.35 -19.50 2.76
CA THR A 183 -12.47 -20.50 3.37
C THR A 183 -11.17 -20.73 2.57
N LYS A 184 -11.22 -20.60 1.25
CA LYS A 184 -10.05 -20.72 0.35
C LYS A 184 -9.58 -19.36 -0.19
N VAL A 185 -10.53 -18.50 -0.47
CA VAL A 185 -10.29 -17.13 -0.92
C VAL A 185 -11.04 -16.23 0.05
N SER A 186 -10.30 -15.41 0.76
CA SER A 186 -10.83 -14.42 1.69
C SER A 186 -11.33 -13.19 0.92
N SER A 187 -12.51 -12.69 1.28
CA SER A 187 -13.06 -11.48 0.65
C SER A 187 -13.74 -10.56 1.67
N ILE A 188 -13.77 -9.28 1.36
CA ILE A 188 -14.50 -8.25 2.10
C ILE A 188 -15.40 -7.47 1.16
N SER A 189 -16.66 -7.26 1.54
CA SER A 189 -17.61 -6.52 0.72
C SER A 189 -17.58 -5.01 0.99
N LYS A 190 -18.05 -4.22 0.00
CA LYS A 190 -18.27 -2.79 0.14
C LYS A 190 -19.22 -2.46 1.29
N SER A 191 -20.25 -3.29 1.48
CA SER A 191 -21.25 -3.14 2.56
C SER A 191 -20.69 -3.40 3.95
N GLU A 192 -19.60 -4.14 4.07
CA GLU A 192 -18.93 -4.37 5.35
C GLU A 192 -17.93 -3.27 5.66
N ILE A 193 -17.10 -2.85 4.69
CA ILE A 193 -16.08 -1.83 4.92
C ILE A 193 -16.68 -0.49 5.36
N ILE A 194 -17.85 -0.11 4.85
CA ILE A 194 -18.53 1.15 5.21
C ILE A 194 -18.99 1.19 6.68
N LYS A 195 -19.09 0.04 7.36
CA LYS A 195 -19.47 -0.05 8.78
C LYS A 195 -18.28 0.16 9.72
N THR A 196 -17.05 0.13 9.21
CA THR A 196 -15.84 0.32 10.00
C THR A 196 -15.72 1.77 10.47
N LYS A 197 -14.80 2.04 11.37
CA LYS A 197 -14.57 3.37 11.93
C LYS A 197 -13.19 3.88 11.58
N ILE A 198 -13.10 5.19 11.38
CA ILE A 198 -11.87 5.92 11.10
C ILE A 198 -11.56 6.84 12.27
N ILE A 199 -10.32 6.80 12.79
CA ILE A 199 -9.83 7.80 13.74
C ILE A 199 -9.42 9.04 12.96
N VAL A 200 -9.98 10.19 13.32
CA VAL A 200 -9.71 11.47 12.66
C VAL A 200 -9.16 12.47 13.70
N PRO A 201 -7.83 12.47 13.92
CA PRO A 201 -7.18 13.51 14.74
C PRO A 201 -7.09 14.84 13.96
N CYS A 202 -6.60 15.90 14.58
CA CYS A 202 -6.35 17.15 13.88
C CYS A 202 -5.33 16.97 12.74
N LEU A 203 -5.40 17.82 11.71
CA LEU A 203 -4.55 17.72 10.51
C LEU A 203 -3.05 17.73 10.84
N GLN A 204 -2.64 18.47 11.87
CA GLN A 204 -1.24 18.51 12.30
C GLN A 204 -0.76 17.14 12.82
N GLU A 205 -1.58 16.45 13.61
CA GLU A 205 -1.25 15.11 14.12
C GLU A 205 -1.27 14.07 12.99
N GLN A 206 -2.23 14.16 12.06
CA GLN A 206 -2.24 13.33 10.86
C GLN A 206 -0.94 13.49 10.06
N ALA A 207 -0.51 14.73 9.79
CA ALA A 207 0.72 15.02 9.06
C ALA A 207 1.96 14.52 9.81
N ARG A 208 1.99 14.65 11.14
CA ARG A 208 3.07 14.12 11.98
C ARG A 208 3.19 12.61 11.86
N ILE A 209 2.07 11.89 11.92
CA ILE A 209 2.04 10.43 11.77
C ILE A 209 2.52 10.03 10.39
N SER A 210 2.00 10.67 9.33
CA SER A 210 2.40 10.42 7.95
C SER A 210 3.91 10.59 7.76
N SER A 211 4.48 11.67 8.28
CA SER A 211 5.92 11.96 8.20
C SER A 211 6.77 10.89 8.89
N ILE A 212 6.38 10.47 10.10
CA ILE A 212 7.10 9.42 10.84
C ILE A 212 7.05 8.08 10.09
N MET A 213 5.87 7.70 9.60
CA MET A 213 5.67 6.42 8.93
C MET A 213 6.37 6.38 7.57
N SER A 214 6.34 7.48 6.81
CA SER A 214 7.06 7.62 5.54
C SER A 214 8.58 7.55 5.74
N ALA A 215 9.13 8.25 6.73
CA ALA A 215 10.56 8.18 7.04
C ALA A 215 11.02 6.76 7.43
N LEU A 216 10.14 5.96 8.06
CA LEU A 216 10.45 4.56 8.34
C LEU A 216 10.39 3.70 7.07
N ASP A 217 9.46 3.97 6.13
CA ASP A 217 9.44 3.29 4.83
C ASP A 217 10.70 3.58 4.04
N ASP A 218 11.13 4.86 3.96
CA ASP A 218 12.36 5.24 3.29
C ASP A 218 13.59 4.50 3.86
N ARG A 219 13.66 4.37 5.19
CA ARG A 219 14.75 3.61 5.85
C ARG A 219 14.69 2.12 5.56
N ILE A 220 13.50 1.53 5.55
CA ILE A 220 13.31 0.12 5.20
C ILE A 220 13.73 -0.12 3.75
N ASP A 221 13.35 0.75 2.84
CA ASP A 221 13.66 0.61 1.42
C ASP A 221 15.16 0.84 1.15
N ALA A 222 15.79 1.82 1.78
CA ALA A 222 17.24 2.00 1.72
C ALA A 222 17.99 0.74 2.24
N ALA A 223 17.51 0.13 3.33
CA ALA A 223 18.11 -1.10 3.86
C ALA A 223 17.93 -2.31 2.92
N LYS A 224 16.77 -2.43 2.24
CA LYS A 224 16.53 -3.45 1.21
C LYS A 224 17.44 -3.26 0.01
N HIS A 225 17.59 -2.03 -0.47
CA HIS A 225 18.51 -1.71 -1.58
C HIS A 225 19.95 -2.10 -1.22
N THR A 226 20.43 -1.72 -0.04
CA THR A 226 21.77 -2.13 0.43
C THR A 226 21.91 -3.65 0.49
N THR A 227 20.88 -4.37 0.93
CA THR A 227 20.91 -5.85 0.95
C THR A 227 21.06 -6.41 -0.45
N LYS A 228 20.28 -5.87 -1.41
CA LYS A 228 20.34 -6.27 -2.82
C LYS A 228 21.72 -6.01 -3.42
N ASP A 229 22.27 -4.82 -3.23
CA ASP A 229 23.58 -4.44 -3.74
C ASP A 229 24.70 -5.35 -3.22
N LEU A 230 24.64 -5.75 -1.95
CA LEU A 230 25.59 -6.72 -1.38
C LEU A 230 25.45 -8.11 -2.00
N ILE A 231 24.23 -8.58 -2.29
CA ILE A 231 23.98 -9.86 -2.97
C ILE A 231 24.49 -9.81 -4.40
N ASP A 232 24.23 -8.73 -5.12
CA ASP A 232 24.67 -8.51 -6.50
C ASP A 232 26.21 -8.45 -6.57
N LEU A 233 26.86 -7.72 -5.65
CA LEU A 233 28.32 -7.67 -5.50
C LEU A 233 28.92 -9.09 -5.26
N ARG A 234 28.33 -9.84 -4.33
CA ARG A 234 28.76 -11.22 -4.05
C ARG A 234 28.68 -12.11 -5.27
N SER A 235 27.57 -12.02 -6.01
CA SER A 235 27.34 -12.79 -7.22
C SER A 235 28.33 -12.42 -8.32
N GLY A 236 28.61 -11.13 -8.52
CA GLY A 236 29.59 -10.65 -9.49
C GLY A 236 31.02 -11.10 -9.18
N LEU A 237 31.42 -11.07 -7.89
CA LEU A 237 32.72 -11.57 -7.46
C LEU A 237 32.88 -13.08 -7.70
N LEU A 238 31.82 -13.88 -7.46
CA LEU A 238 31.81 -15.30 -7.73
C LEU A 238 31.99 -15.57 -9.24
N GLN A 239 31.29 -14.86 -10.11
CA GLN A 239 31.42 -15.01 -11.56
C GLN A 239 32.84 -14.69 -12.04
N GLN A 240 33.49 -13.67 -11.49
CA GLN A 240 34.87 -13.30 -11.89
C GLN A 240 35.92 -14.31 -11.43
N LEU A 241 35.63 -15.12 -10.42
CA LEU A 241 36.59 -16.05 -9.85
C LEU A 241 36.50 -17.48 -10.44
N PHE A 242 35.36 -17.81 -11.05
CA PHE A 242 35.07 -19.17 -11.57
C PHE A 242 34.86 -19.19 -13.09
N ILE A 243 35.22 -18.11 -13.79
CA ILE A 243 35.41 -18.05 -15.23
C ILE A 243 36.91 -18.08 -15.53
#